data_a0eebd15bf1bc2e48908af9fbe697477
#
_entry.id   a0eebd15bf1bc2e48908af9fbe697477
#
_cell.length_a   1.000
_cell.length_b   1.000
_cell.length_c   1.000
_cell.angle_alpha   90.00
_cell.angle_beta   90.00
_cell.angle_gamma   90.00
#
_symmetry.space_group_name_H-M   'P 1'
#
loop_
_entity.id
_entity.type
_entity.pdbx_description
1 polymer ?
#
loop_
_entity_poly.entity_id
_entity_poly.type
_entity_poly.pdbx_seq_one_letter_code
_entity_poly.pdbx_strand_id
1 'polypeptide(L)'
;MKKIITVLCAAVMALSLFAGCGQKANDNGTTAAGGTVATDGSTSMEKVIGALGESFMEANKGTTFTYNPTGSGSGIQAVSEGRCDIGLSSRALKDDEKASGLKETIVALDGIAIIVNPQNPVKDLSLEQIAKIYTGEITNWKDVGGEDAEIVLIGREAGSGTR
;
A
#
# COMPACT_ATOMS: atom_id res chain seq x y z
N MET A 1 -36.38 54.92 8.15
CA MET A 1 -36.66 53.94 7.06
C MET A 1 -35.51 52.96 6.79
N LYS A 2 -34.24 53.39 6.77
CA LYS A 2 -33.12 52.47 6.49
C LYS A 2 -32.89 51.35 7.55
N LYS A 3 -33.20 51.58 8.82
CA LYS A 3 -33.01 50.60 9.92
C LYS A 3 -34.10 49.50 9.96
N ILE A 4 -35.28 49.75 9.45
CA ILE A 4 -36.39 48.79 9.41
C ILE A 4 -36.17 47.74 8.30
N ILE A 5 -35.56 48.15 7.18
CA ILE A 5 -35.26 47.25 6.06
C ILE A 5 -34.16 46.22 6.42
N THR A 6 -33.17 46.66 7.21
CA THR A 6 -32.07 45.76 7.64
C THR A 6 -32.54 44.67 8.59
N VAL A 7 -33.52 44.96 9.47
CA VAL A 7 -34.10 43.96 10.38
C VAL A 7 -35.00 42.98 9.65
N LEU A 8 -35.70 43.41 8.62
CA LEU A 8 -36.59 42.53 7.81
C LEU A 8 -35.78 41.54 6.99
N CYS A 9 -34.62 41.91 6.40
CA CYS A 9 -33.75 41.01 5.67
C CYS A 9 -33.06 39.96 6.59
N ALA A 10 -32.74 40.32 7.82
CA ALA A 10 -32.17 39.36 8.79
C ALA A 10 -33.21 38.31 9.24
N ALA A 11 -34.45 38.68 9.38
CA ALA A 11 -35.52 37.74 9.75
C ALA A 11 -35.87 36.73 8.63
N VAL A 12 -35.75 37.12 7.35
CA VAL A 12 -36.00 36.20 6.23
C VAL A 12 -34.88 35.17 6.06
N MET A 13 -33.62 35.52 6.35
CA MET A 13 -32.51 34.57 6.31
C MET A 13 -32.49 33.53 7.48
N ALA A 14 -33.12 33.86 8.61
CA ALA A 14 -33.21 32.94 9.75
C ALA A 14 -34.30 31.86 9.58
N LEU A 15 -35.30 32.07 8.72
CA LEU A 15 -36.40 31.11 8.48
C LEU A 15 -36.04 30.03 7.42
N SER A 16 -34.96 30.20 6.63
CA SER A 16 -34.60 29.25 5.57
C SER A 16 -33.74 28.08 6.06
N LEU A 17 -33.34 28.05 7.33
CA LEU A 17 -32.50 26.98 7.90
C LEU A 17 -33.29 25.83 8.58
N PHE A 18 -34.63 25.88 8.63
CA PHE A 18 -35.44 24.85 9.28
C PHE A 18 -36.31 24.01 8.32
N ALA A 19 -36.13 24.14 7.01
CA ALA A 19 -36.74 23.22 6.05
C ALA A 19 -35.83 22.01 5.82
N GLY A 20 -35.41 21.33 6.88
CA GLY A 20 -34.79 20.00 6.84
C GLY A 20 -35.89 18.99 6.52
N CYS A 21 -35.91 18.47 5.29
CA CYS A 21 -36.77 17.38 4.84
C CYS A 21 -36.65 16.17 5.79
N GLY A 22 -37.68 15.97 6.59
CA GLY A 22 -37.97 14.67 7.19
C GLY A 22 -38.48 13.73 6.07
N GLN A 23 -37.58 13.13 5.32
CA GLN A 23 -37.89 12.03 4.44
C GLN A 23 -37.87 10.76 5.29
N LYS A 24 -39.06 10.24 5.59
CA LYS A 24 -39.21 8.88 6.13
C LYS A 24 -38.55 7.95 5.12
N ALA A 25 -37.40 7.39 5.49
CA ALA A 25 -36.82 6.27 4.77
C ALA A 25 -37.80 5.09 4.91
N ASN A 26 -38.45 4.75 3.81
CA ASN A 26 -39.07 3.44 3.65
C ASN A 26 -37.91 2.43 3.55
N ASP A 27 -37.66 1.74 4.64
CA ASP A 27 -36.73 0.63 4.73
C ASP A 27 -37.33 -0.58 3.98
N ASN A 28 -36.95 -0.72 2.71
CA ASN A 28 -37.04 -1.98 1.97
C ASN A 28 -36.07 -1.93 0.79
N GLY A 29 -34.86 -2.33 1.05
CA GLY A 29 -33.83 -2.51 0.03
C GLY A 29 -32.47 -2.20 0.65
N THR A 30 -31.74 -3.22 0.97
CA THR A 30 -30.33 -3.20 1.35
C THR A 30 -29.55 -2.48 0.21
N THR A 31 -29.52 -1.17 0.23
CA THR A 31 -28.48 -0.44 -0.47
C THR A 31 -27.23 -0.65 0.34
N ALA A 32 -26.41 -1.62 -0.07
CA ALA A 32 -25.03 -1.66 0.34
C ALA A 32 -24.47 -0.26 0.08
N ALA A 33 -24.20 0.48 1.15
CA ALA A 33 -23.54 1.76 1.05
C ALA A 33 -22.16 1.47 0.49
N GLY A 34 -22.01 1.64 -0.83
CA GLY A 34 -20.77 1.41 -1.53
C GLY A 34 -19.71 2.36 -0.97
N GLY A 35 -18.72 1.82 -0.29
CA GLY A 35 -17.54 2.54 0.18
C GLY A 35 -16.36 2.32 -0.73
N THR A 36 -15.31 3.10 -0.55
CA THR A 36 -14.01 2.85 -1.18
C THR A 36 -13.08 2.22 -0.13
N VAL A 37 -12.42 1.13 -0.51
CA VAL A 37 -11.29 0.57 0.22
C VAL A 37 -10.01 1.00 -0.49
N ALA A 38 -9.26 1.88 0.14
CA ALA A 38 -8.01 2.42 -0.39
C ALA A 38 -6.82 1.60 0.13
N THR A 39 -5.99 1.09 -0.78
CA THR A 39 -4.77 0.37 -0.42
C THR A 39 -3.55 1.03 -1.04
N ASP A 40 -2.44 1.00 -0.32
CA ASP A 40 -1.17 1.60 -0.72
C ASP A 40 -0.01 0.68 -0.32
N GLY A 41 1.05 0.61 -1.11
CA GLY A 41 2.27 -0.02 -0.66
C GLY A 41 2.98 -0.94 -1.65
N SER A 42 3.32 -2.14 -1.21
CA SER A 42 4.21 -3.08 -1.88
C SER A 42 3.87 -3.35 -3.33
N THR A 43 4.79 -3.02 -4.24
CA THR A 43 4.69 -3.32 -5.68
C THR A 43 4.74 -4.82 -5.98
N SER A 44 5.37 -5.63 -5.13
CA SER A 44 5.41 -7.09 -5.28
C SER A 44 4.05 -7.75 -5.07
N MET A 45 3.14 -7.08 -4.34
CA MET A 45 1.80 -7.60 -4.07
C MET A 45 0.76 -7.27 -5.16
N GLU A 46 1.13 -6.53 -6.20
CA GLU A 46 0.20 -6.01 -7.21
C GLU A 46 -0.77 -7.07 -7.76
N LYS A 47 -0.24 -8.22 -8.20
CA LYS A 47 -1.07 -9.28 -8.77
C LYS A 47 -2.02 -9.92 -7.75
N VAL A 48 -1.52 -10.19 -6.55
CA VAL A 48 -2.32 -10.80 -5.48
C VAL A 48 -3.41 -9.84 -5.02
N ILE A 49 -3.05 -8.59 -4.80
CA ILE A 49 -3.99 -7.57 -4.32
C ILE A 49 -5.01 -7.19 -5.40
N GLY A 50 -4.62 -7.18 -6.67
CA GLY A 50 -5.54 -6.98 -7.78
C GLY A 50 -6.63 -8.07 -7.80
N ALA A 51 -6.23 -9.34 -7.77
CA ALA A 51 -7.18 -10.46 -7.75
C ALA A 51 -8.09 -10.47 -6.51
N LEU A 52 -7.54 -10.16 -5.34
CA LEU A 52 -8.32 -10.06 -4.10
C LEU A 52 -9.30 -8.88 -4.15
N GLY A 53 -8.88 -7.73 -4.68
CA GLY A 53 -9.72 -6.55 -4.85
C GLY A 53 -10.89 -6.80 -5.81
N GLU A 54 -10.65 -7.45 -6.94
CA GLU A 54 -11.70 -7.85 -7.88
C GLU A 54 -12.73 -8.78 -7.19
N SER A 55 -12.26 -9.85 -6.54
CA SER A 55 -13.13 -10.79 -5.81
C SER A 55 -13.90 -10.09 -4.69
N PHE A 56 -13.28 -9.13 -4.00
CA PHE A 56 -13.93 -8.35 -2.95
C PHE A 56 -15.05 -7.47 -3.51
N MET A 57 -14.83 -6.78 -4.64
CA MET A 57 -15.84 -5.96 -5.31
C MET A 57 -16.98 -6.81 -5.89
N GLU A 58 -16.69 -8.02 -6.35
CA GLU A 58 -17.72 -8.96 -6.80
C GLU A 58 -18.64 -9.40 -5.65
N ALA A 59 -18.06 -9.69 -4.48
CA ALA A 59 -18.80 -10.10 -3.29
C ALA A 59 -19.53 -8.94 -2.60
N ASN A 60 -19.02 -7.71 -2.74
CA ASN A 60 -19.53 -6.51 -2.08
C ASN A 60 -19.93 -5.46 -3.11
N LYS A 61 -21.08 -5.68 -3.77
CA LYS A 61 -21.57 -4.80 -4.84
C LYS A 61 -21.70 -3.35 -4.37
N GLY A 62 -21.22 -2.42 -5.19
CA GLY A 62 -21.19 -0.99 -4.89
C GLY A 62 -19.95 -0.53 -4.12
N THR A 63 -19.06 -1.43 -3.72
CA THR A 63 -17.76 -1.08 -3.14
C THR A 63 -16.72 -0.88 -4.25
N THR A 64 -15.86 0.11 -4.10
CA THR A 64 -14.69 0.34 -4.96
C THR A 64 -13.43 -0.05 -4.18
N PHE A 65 -12.52 -0.76 -4.84
CA PHE A 65 -11.21 -1.09 -4.32
C PHE A 65 -10.14 -0.36 -5.13
N THR A 66 -9.20 0.31 -4.45
CA THR A 66 -8.09 1.02 -5.12
C THR A 66 -6.75 0.55 -4.59
N TYR A 67 -5.76 0.50 -5.48
CA TYR A 67 -4.39 0.13 -5.14
C TYR A 67 -3.40 1.14 -5.71
N ASN A 68 -2.47 1.59 -4.87
CA ASN A 68 -1.40 2.52 -5.22
C ASN A 68 -0.04 1.88 -4.95
N PRO A 69 0.76 1.54 -5.98
CA PRO A 69 2.03 0.82 -5.84
C PRO A 69 3.19 1.75 -5.47
N THR A 70 3.35 2.10 -4.20
CA THR A 70 4.36 3.06 -3.72
C THR A 70 5.57 2.41 -3.03
N GLY A 71 5.50 1.10 -2.76
CA GLY A 71 6.49 0.35 -1.99
C GLY A 71 6.08 0.13 -0.53
N SER A 72 6.64 -0.94 0.08
CA SER A 72 6.22 -1.39 1.42
C SER A 72 6.37 -0.32 2.50
N GLY A 73 7.47 0.43 2.51
CA GLY A 73 7.68 1.48 3.51
C GLY A 73 6.65 2.60 3.41
N SER A 74 6.33 3.04 2.19
CA SER A 74 5.32 4.08 1.95
C SER A 74 3.91 3.61 2.33
N GLY A 75 3.57 2.34 2.04
CA GLY A 75 2.29 1.75 2.42
C GLY A 75 2.10 1.65 3.93
N ILE A 76 3.14 1.22 4.65
CA ILE A 76 3.12 1.17 6.11
C ILE A 76 2.93 2.58 6.69
N GLN A 77 3.66 3.56 6.16
CA GLN A 77 3.50 4.95 6.57
C GLN A 77 2.10 5.48 6.24
N ALA A 78 1.59 5.20 5.04
CA ALA A 78 0.27 5.67 4.61
C ALA A 78 -0.85 5.17 5.53
N VAL A 79 -0.83 3.88 5.90
CA VAL A 79 -1.85 3.34 6.81
C VAL A 79 -1.67 3.86 8.24
N SER A 80 -0.44 4.06 8.72
CA SER A 80 -0.19 4.61 10.06
C SER A 80 -0.68 6.06 10.21
N GLU A 81 -0.65 6.82 9.12
CA GLU A 81 -1.12 8.21 9.04
C GLU A 81 -2.62 8.32 8.67
N GLY A 82 -3.32 7.20 8.46
CA GLY A 82 -4.72 7.19 8.06
C GLY A 82 -4.98 7.67 6.64
N ARG A 83 -3.97 7.65 5.76
CA ARG A 83 -4.09 8.04 4.34
C ARG A 83 -4.64 6.93 3.44
N CYS A 84 -4.64 5.70 3.92
CA CYS A 84 -5.29 4.55 3.28
C CYS A 84 -5.85 3.61 4.36
N ASP A 85 -6.73 2.71 3.95
CA ASP A 85 -7.38 1.76 4.86
C ASP A 85 -6.49 0.54 5.13
N ILE A 86 -5.71 0.11 4.12
CA ILE A 86 -4.84 -1.06 4.20
C ILE A 86 -3.47 -0.72 3.62
N GLY A 87 -2.43 -0.85 4.43
CA GLY A 87 -1.04 -0.78 4.00
C GLY A 87 -0.55 -2.16 3.54
N LEU A 88 0.11 -2.22 2.40
CA LEU A 88 0.61 -3.44 1.80
C LEU A 88 2.13 -3.55 1.96
N SER A 89 2.60 -4.68 2.47
CA SER A 89 4.02 -4.91 2.72
C SER A 89 4.47 -6.30 2.27
N SER A 90 5.61 -6.39 1.59
CA SER A 90 6.32 -7.62 1.27
C SER A 90 7.43 -7.97 2.26
N ARG A 91 7.41 -7.36 3.45
CA ARG A 91 8.27 -7.69 4.60
C ARG A 91 7.45 -7.62 5.89
N ALA A 92 7.95 -8.25 6.92
CA ALA A 92 7.40 -8.09 8.27
C ALA A 92 7.49 -6.63 8.75
N LEU A 93 6.59 -6.25 9.65
CA LEU A 93 6.67 -4.96 10.34
C LEU A 93 7.90 -4.94 11.25
N LYS A 94 8.59 -3.80 11.30
CA LYS A 94 9.64 -3.53 12.27
C LYS A 94 9.02 -3.29 13.66
N ASP A 95 9.84 -3.33 14.70
CA ASP A 95 9.34 -3.21 16.08
C ASP A 95 8.71 -1.84 16.37
N ASP A 96 9.26 -0.77 15.82
CA ASP A 96 8.70 0.59 15.88
C ASP A 96 7.37 0.71 15.12
N GLU A 97 7.24 0.05 13.97
CA GLU A 97 6.01 -0.01 13.19
C GLU A 97 4.92 -0.80 13.93
N LYS A 98 5.26 -1.91 14.59
CA LYS A 98 4.34 -2.67 15.47
C LYS A 98 3.90 -1.85 16.66
N ALA A 99 4.82 -1.10 17.27
CA ALA A 99 4.53 -0.24 18.42
C ALA A 99 3.57 0.92 18.09
N SER A 100 3.41 1.27 16.81
CA SER A 100 2.46 2.29 16.34
C SER A 100 0.99 1.83 16.34
N GLY A 101 0.70 0.59 16.76
CA GLY A 101 -0.65 0.04 16.86
C GLY A 101 -1.18 -0.57 15.55
N LEU A 102 -0.34 -0.75 14.54
CA LEU A 102 -0.72 -1.41 13.30
C LEU A 102 -1.01 -2.90 13.54
N LYS A 103 -2.09 -3.39 12.92
CA LYS A 103 -2.44 -4.81 12.91
C LYS A 103 -1.87 -5.47 11.67
N GLU A 104 -0.95 -6.42 11.87
CA GLU A 104 -0.40 -7.24 10.78
C GLU A 104 -1.32 -8.42 10.45
N THR A 105 -1.57 -8.65 9.17
CA THR A 105 -2.28 -9.83 8.67
C THR A 105 -1.47 -10.43 7.52
N ILE A 106 -0.99 -11.66 7.70
CA ILE A 106 -0.23 -12.39 6.68
C ILE A 106 -1.22 -12.93 5.65
N VAL A 107 -1.04 -12.52 4.38
CA VAL A 107 -1.91 -12.92 3.26
C VAL A 107 -1.35 -14.13 2.53
N ALA A 108 0.00 -14.20 2.38
CA ALA A 108 0.72 -15.26 1.71
C ALA A 108 2.17 -15.29 2.17
N LEU A 109 2.85 -16.41 1.93
CA LEU A 109 4.29 -16.51 2.04
C LEU A 109 4.91 -16.32 0.66
N ASP A 110 5.96 -15.54 0.58
CA ASP A 110 6.74 -15.28 -0.63
C ASP A 110 8.18 -15.74 -0.46
N GLY A 111 8.87 -15.99 -1.57
CA GLY A 111 10.25 -16.39 -1.61
C GLY A 111 11.05 -15.53 -2.59
N ILE A 112 12.21 -15.06 -2.16
CA ILE A 112 13.16 -14.34 -3.01
C ILE A 112 14.13 -15.35 -3.61
N ALA A 113 14.14 -15.48 -4.95
CA ALA A 113 15.10 -16.27 -5.67
C ALA A 113 16.18 -15.37 -6.27
N ILE A 114 17.44 -15.78 -6.07
CA ILE A 114 18.58 -15.15 -6.74
C ILE A 114 18.78 -15.84 -8.08
N ILE A 115 18.77 -15.08 -9.13
CA ILE A 115 18.97 -15.58 -10.50
C ILE A 115 20.25 -14.99 -11.07
N VAL A 116 20.95 -15.77 -11.87
CA VAL A 116 22.13 -15.36 -12.63
C VAL A 116 21.94 -15.63 -14.11
N ASN A 117 22.71 -14.93 -14.95
CA ASN A 117 22.72 -15.22 -16.37
C ASN A 117 23.13 -16.69 -16.59
N PRO A 118 22.44 -17.46 -17.46
CA PRO A 118 22.78 -18.85 -17.78
C PRO A 118 24.23 -19.06 -18.25
N GLN A 119 24.86 -18.04 -18.82
CA GLN A 119 26.26 -18.06 -19.26
C GLN A 119 27.26 -17.85 -18.10
N ASN A 120 26.80 -17.41 -16.92
CA ASN A 120 27.65 -17.26 -15.77
C ASN A 120 28.10 -18.64 -15.26
N PRO A 121 29.43 -18.89 -15.13
CA PRO A 121 29.94 -20.16 -14.64
C PRO A 121 29.63 -20.43 -13.16
N VAL A 122 29.32 -19.41 -12.38
CA VAL A 122 28.94 -19.55 -10.95
C VAL A 122 27.60 -20.29 -10.87
N LYS A 123 27.61 -21.45 -10.20
CA LYS A 123 26.44 -22.32 -10.08
C LYS A 123 25.83 -22.31 -8.69
N ASP A 124 26.59 -21.90 -7.69
CA ASP A 124 26.18 -21.88 -6.30
C ASP A 124 26.90 -20.76 -5.55
N LEU A 125 26.20 -20.14 -4.62
CA LEU A 125 26.73 -19.12 -3.71
C LEU A 125 26.19 -19.37 -2.30
N SER A 126 27.06 -19.34 -1.32
CA SER A 126 26.62 -19.36 0.08
C SER A 126 25.93 -18.03 0.44
N LEU A 127 25.06 -18.06 1.46
CA LEU A 127 24.41 -16.85 1.97
C LEU A 127 25.44 -15.78 2.39
N GLU A 128 26.58 -16.21 2.92
CA GLU A 128 27.68 -15.30 3.30
C GLU A 128 28.30 -14.63 2.08
N GLN A 129 28.54 -15.37 0.99
CA GLN A 129 29.05 -14.81 -0.26
C GLN A 129 28.05 -13.82 -0.86
N ILE A 130 26.78 -14.17 -0.87
CA ILE A 130 25.71 -13.27 -1.32
C ILE A 130 25.71 -11.98 -0.51
N ALA A 131 25.75 -12.08 0.83
CA ALA A 131 25.81 -10.91 1.69
C ALA A 131 27.03 -10.04 1.39
N LYS A 132 28.22 -10.64 1.24
CA LYS A 132 29.47 -9.91 0.91
C LYS A 132 29.44 -9.23 -0.46
N ILE A 133 28.75 -9.83 -1.43
CA ILE A 133 28.52 -9.20 -2.73
C ILE A 133 27.66 -7.95 -2.56
N TYR A 134 26.50 -8.06 -1.88
CA TYR A 134 25.58 -6.94 -1.71
C TYR A 134 26.08 -5.85 -0.75
N THR A 135 27.04 -6.16 0.15
CA THR A 135 27.72 -5.15 0.98
C THR A 135 28.92 -4.50 0.28
N GLY A 136 29.33 -5.03 -0.90
CA GLY A 136 30.48 -4.52 -1.65
C GLY A 136 31.84 -5.00 -1.14
N GLU A 137 31.88 -6.05 -0.31
CA GLU A 137 33.12 -6.69 0.14
C GLU A 137 33.70 -7.60 -0.95
N ILE A 138 32.84 -8.25 -1.74
CA ILE A 138 33.22 -9.01 -2.95
C ILE A 138 32.73 -8.21 -4.15
N THR A 139 33.67 -7.77 -4.98
CA THR A 139 33.39 -6.89 -6.14
C THR A 139 33.77 -7.52 -7.47
N ASN A 140 34.33 -8.73 -7.45
CA ASN A 140 34.75 -9.42 -8.67
C ASN A 140 34.23 -10.86 -8.67
N TRP A 141 33.71 -11.31 -9.81
CA TRP A 141 33.16 -12.67 -9.93
C TRP A 141 34.19 -13.78 -9.73
N LYS A 142 35.49 -13.54 -9.99
CA LYS A 142 36.54 -14.54 -9.74
C LYS A 142 36.66 -14.95 -8.28
N ASP A 143 36.30 -14.06 -7.35
CA ASP A 143 36.36 -14.30 -5.91
C ASP A 143 35.31 -15.32 -5.44
N VAL A 144 34.35 -15.63 -6.29
CA VAL A 144 33.26 -16.59 -6.06
C VAL A 144 33.19 -17.69 -7.13
N GLY A 145 34.29 -17.90 -7.87
CA GLY A 145 34.41 -18.99 -8.85
C GLY A 145 33.89 -18.62 -10.26
N GLY A 146 33.71 -17.34 -10.53
CA GLY A 146 33.34 -16.82 -11.84
C GLY A 146 34.55 -16.35 -12.66
N GLU A 147 34.29 -15.63 -13.74
CA GLU A 147 35.30 -15.00 -14.57
C GLU A 147 35.92 -13.77 -13.89
N ASP A 148 37.09 -13.32 -14.36
CA ASP A 148 37.68 -12.06 -13.89
C ASP A 148 36.92 -10.88 -14.46
N ALA A 149 35.81 -10.54 -13.82
CA ALA A 149 34.93 -9.46 -14.21
C ALA A 149 34.31 -8.79 -12.98
N GLU A 150 34.10 -7.49 -13.07
CA GLU A 150 33.49 -6.69 -12.02
C GLU A 150 32.02 -7.09 -11.78
N ILE A 151 31.61 -7.13 -10.51
CA ILE A 151 30.20 -7.31 -10.13
C ILE A 151 29.50 -5.96 -10.10
N VAL A 152 28.52 -5.77 -10.99
CA VAL A 152 27.66 -4.60 -10.97
C VAL A 152 26.41 -4.89 -10.13
N LEU A 153 26.25 -4.17 -9.03
CA LEU A 153 25.10 -4.31 -8.15
C LEU A 153 23.95 -3.41 -8.62
N ILE A 154 22.79 -4.03 -8.81
CA ILE A 154 21.54 -3.33 -9.09
C ILE A 154 20.56 -3.67 -8.00
N GLY A 155 20.16 -2.66 -7.22
CA GLY A 155 19.23 -2.82 -6.10
C GLY A 155 17.91 -2.08 -6.34
N ARG A 156 16.93 -2.43 -5.52
CA ARG A 156 15.67 -1.69 -5.43
C ARG A 156 15.86 -0.39 -4.63
N GLU A 157 14.92 0.52 -4.75
CA GLU A 157 14.79 1.74 -3.97
C GLU A 157 14.69 1.46 -2.45
N ALA A 158 15.01 2.46 -1.62
CA ALA A 158 15.07 2.30 -0.17
C ALA A 158 13.72 1.92 0.48
N GLY A 159 12.60 2.26 -0.15
CA GLY A 159 11.25 1.92 0.32
C GLY A 159 10.80 0.48 -0.02
N SER A 160 11.58 -0.27 -0.81
CA SER A 160 11.23 -1.63 -1.21
C SER A 160 11.27 -2.60 -0.03
N GLY A 161 10.21 -3.40 0.11
CA GLY A 161 10.16 -4.48 1.11
C GLY A 161 11.01 -5.70 0.74
N THR A 162 11.37 -5.86 -0.54
CA THR A 162 12.22 -6.95 -1.02
C THR A 162 13.71 -6.60 -1.09
N ARG A 163 14.09 -5.37 -0.77
CA ARG A 163 15.48 -4.93 -0.67
C ARG A 163 16.15 -5.37 0.62
#